data_0660d145811dc2eb154303d52d5c51b3
#
_entry.id   0660d145811dc2eb154303d52d5c51b3
#
_cell.length_a   1.000
_cell.length_b   1.000
_cell.length_c   1.000
_cell.angle_alpha   90.00
_cell.angle_beta   90.00
_cell.angle_gamma   90.00
#
_symmetry.space_group_name_H-M   'P 1'
#
loop_
_entity.id
_entity.type
_entity.pdbx_description
1 polymer ?
#
loop_
_entity_poly.entity_id
_entity_poly.type
_entity_poly.pdbx_seq_one_letter_code
_entity_poly.pdbx_strand_id
1 'polypeptide(L)'
;MANSIATYTDSQIMKCLLTHDFDLIGKRFEDNLITKIKTGAFFEATNLDEVVLPAVTHIGSMAFAGTNLTTLTLTWANIVSIGIGAFQDGFGKVPQNLTLPSLTALGAGAFAGASDAKNTELRTISLPIWTGSSISDESISSNTGIFAYCSALTSVSAPELLAIPMSSFQYCTALTELVFPKATSIGSGSFTGCTNLTKIDIGGAVTSMNSSFLSTTTKLEALILLGVTTVPNIGNSTFNDTRIASGQAYVYVPKSLEDTFKVANRWSNYASQIRAIEDYPAICGS
;
A
#
# COMPACT_ATOMS: atom_id res chain seq x y z
N MET A 1 13.09 -16.83 37.54
CA MET A 1 13.33 -18.15 36.91
C MET A 1 13.58 -17.88 35.45
N ALA A 2 14.81 -18.07 34.99
CA ALA A 2 15.16 -17.88 33.58
C ALA A 2 14.44 -18.98 32.79
N ASN A 3 13.54 -18.59 31.89
CA ASN A 3 12.98 -19.50 30.92
C ASN A 3 14.13 -20.00 30.05
N SER A 4 14.40 -21.30 30.12
CA SER A 4 15.36 -21.94 29.24
C SER A 4 14.90 -21.72 27.78
N ILE A 5 15.69 -20.97 27.01
CA ILE A 5 15.55 -20.89 25.58
C ILE A 5 15.77 -22.32 25.08
N ALA A 6 14.71 -22.95 24.57
CA ALA A 6 14.85 -24.26 23.96
C ALA A 6 15.71 -24.07 22.70
N THR A 7 16.93 -24.59 22.71
CA THR A 7 17.79 -24.61 21.53
C THR A 7 17.28 -25.71 20.60
N TYR A 8 16.62 -25.30 19.51
CA TYR A 8 16.21 -26.22 18.46
C TYR A 8 17.42 -26.59 17.58
N THR A 9 17.50 -27.85 17.19
CA THR A 9 18.51 -28.28 16.23
C THR A 9 18.13 -27.80 14.82
N ASP A 10 19.14 -27.55 13.96
CA ASP A 10 18.90 -27.16 12.56
C ASP A 10 17.94 -28.10 11.84
N SER A 11 17.98 -29.41 12.17
CA SER A 11 17.08 -30.41 11.59
C SER A 11 15.60 -30.21 12.04
N GLN A 12 15.37 -29.78 13.28
CA GLN A 12 14.01 -29.49 13.78
C GLN A 12 13.45 -28.23 13.11
N ILE A 13 14.27 -27.18 13.00
CA ILE A 13 13.90 -25.94 12.30
C ILE A 13 13.59 -26.24 10.83
N MET A 14 14.47 -26.97 10.14
CA MET A 14 14.25 -27.37 8.75
C MET A 14 13.02 -28.23 8.57
N LYS A 15 12.72 -29.13 9.49
CA LYS A 15 11.50 -29.96 9.44
C LYS A 15 10.25 -29.08 9.58
N CYS A 16 10.22 -28.16 10.54
CA CYS A 16 9.11 -27.24 10.74
C CYS A 16 8.88 -26.33 9.51
N LEU A 17 9.94 -25.76 8.93
CA LEU A 17 9.88 -24.93 7.73
C LEU A 17 9.42 -25.71 6.48
N LEU A 18 9.72 -27.02 6.39
CA LEU A 18 9.33 -27.86 5.26
C LEU A 18 7.92 -28.43 5.39
N THR A 19 7.47 -28.71 6.63
CA THR A 19 6.19 -29.35 6.88
C THR A 19 5.11 -28.39 7.37
N HIS A 20 5.46 -27.13 7.65
CA HIS A 20 4.61 -26.16 8.33
C HIS A 20 4.05 -26.64 9.69
N ASP A 21 4.76 -27.60 10.31
CA ASP A 21 4.40 -28.18 11.60
C ASP A 21 5.11 -27.43 12.73
N PHE A 22 4.52 -26.31 13.14
CA PHE A 22 5.07 -25.45 14.19
C PHE A 22 4.81 -25.96 15.62
N ASP A 23 4.06 -27.04 15.78
CA ASP A 23 3.88 -27.70 17.09
C ASP A 23 5.21 -28.22 17.65
N LEU A 24 6.18 -28.52 16.76
CA LEU A 24 7.53 -28.93 17.15
C LEU A 24 8.37 -27.80 17.77
N ILE A 25 8.03 -26.55 17.47
CA ILE A 25 8.74 -25.36 17.98
C ILE A 25 8.04 -24.81 19.24
N GLY A 26 6.81 -25.28 19.52
CA GLY A 26 5.94 -24.68 20.53
C GLY A 26 5.35 -23.37 19.99
N LYS A 27 4.93 -22.51 20.90
CA LYS A 27 4.24 -21.26 20.56
C LYS A 27 5.17 -20.08 20.23
N ARG A 28 6.48 -20.26 20.35
CA ARG A 28 7.48 -19.20 20.15
C ARG A 28 8.64 -19.69 19.28
N PHE A 29 9.01 -18.85 18.28
CA PHE A 29 10.22 -19.02 17.47
C PHE A 29 11.13 -17.81 17.62
N GLU A 30 12.41 -18.01 17.95
CA GLU A 30 13.39 -16.96 18.10
C GLU A 30 14.73 -17.37 17.46
N ASP A 31 15.27 -16.49 16.61
CA ASP A 31 16.61 -16.64 16.04
C ASP A 31 17.20 -15.24 15.72
N ASN A 32 18.37 -14.96 16.28
CA ASN A 32 19.06 -13.69 16.12
C ASN A 32 20.02 -13.64 14.91
N LEU A 33 20.16 -14.74 14.17
CA LEU A 33 21.09 -14.86 13.04
C LEU A 33 20.38 -14.89 11.69
N ILE A 34 19.08 -15.18 11.67
CA ILE A 34 18.28 -15.19 10.45
C ILE A 34 18.17 -13.77 9.87
N THR A 35 18.71 -13.58 8.68
CA THR A 35 18.67 -12.31 7.96
C THR A 35 17.61 -12.28 6.84
N LYS A 36 17.11 -13.44 6.41
CA LYS A 36 16.13 -13.57 5.34
C LYS A 36 15.09 -14.63 5.69
N ILE A 37 13.82 -14.27 5.57
CA ILE A 37 12.70 -15.18 5.68
C ILE A 37 12.31 -15.61 4.26
N LYS A 38 12.27 -16.93 4.01
CA LYS A 38 11.89 -17.48 2.70
C LYS A 38 10.39 -17.35 2.45
N THR A 39 10.01 -17.49 1.18
CA THR A 39 8.60 -17.58 0.75
C THR A 39 7.87 -18.67 1.55
N GLY A 40 6.72 -18.32 2.12
CA GLY A 40 5.84 -19.20 2.87
C GLY A 40 6.40 -19.74 4.19
N ALA A 41 7.50 -19.18 4.73
CA ALA A 41 8.19 -19.77 5.88
C ALA A 41 7.30 -19.98 7.12
N PHE A 42 6.34 -19.09 7.36
CA PHE A 42 5.36 -19.19 8.45
C PHE A 42 3.91 -19.15 7.93
N PHE A 43 3.71 -19.52 6.65
CA PHE A 43 2.39 -19.49 6.03
C PHE A 43 1.41 -20.38 6.81
N GLU A 44 0.24 -19.80 7.18
CA GLU A 44 -0.80 -20.51 7.95
C GLU A 44 -0.32 -21.13 9.28
N ALA A 45 0.75 -20.63 9.86
CA ALA A 45 1.24 -21.07 11.17
C ALA A 45 0.32 -20.60 12.30
N THR A 46 -0.87 -21.19 12.40
CA THR A 46 -1.93 -20.77 13.33
C THR A 46 -1.64 -21.12 14.80
N ASN A 47 -0.73 -22.07 15.05
CA ASN A 47 -0.32 -22.50 16.39
C ASN A 47 0.88 -21.70 16.93
N LEU A 48 1.46 -20.81 16.12
CA LEU A 48 2.61 -19.99 16.51
C LEU A 48 2.12 -18.65 17.07
N ASP A 49 2.48 -18.36 18.32
CA ASP A 49 2.04 -17.13 19.00
C ASP A 49 3.09 -15.99 18.88
N GLU A 50 4.37 -16.34 18.87
CA GLU A 50 5.45 -15.35 18.90
C GLU A 50 6.60 -15.68 17.95
N VAL A 51 7.07 -14.69 17.21
CA VAL A 51 8.27 -14.75 16.35
C VAL A 51 9.19 -13.58 16.67
N VAL A 52 10.48 -13.87 16.95
CA VAL A 52 11.51 -12.88 17.27
C VAL A 52 12.70 -13.07 16.33
N LEU A 53 12.85 -12.17 15.36
CA LEU A 53 13.86 -12.25 14.28
C LEU A 53 14.49 -10.87 14.04
N PRO A 54 15.29 -10.33 14.97
CA PRO A 54 15.77 -8.95 14.94
C PRO A 54 16.75 -8.65 13.80
N ALA A 55 17.44 -9.67 13.25
CA ALA A 55 18.43 -9.51 12.19
C ALA A 55 17.83 -9.56 10.77
N VAL A 56 16.54 -9.79 10.63
CA VAL A 56 15.88 -9.92 9.33
C VAL A 56 15.90 -8.60 8.56
N THR A 57 16.28 -8.69 7.29
CA THR A 57 16.28 -7.58 6.32
C THR A 57 15.39 -7.86 5.10
N HIS A 58 15.06 -9.12 4.82
CA HIS A 58 14.23 -9.52 3.68
C HIS A 58 13.14 -10.49 4.14
N ILE A 59 11.91 -10.19 3.81
CA ILE A 59 10.74 -11.01 4.11
C ILE A 59 10.20 -11.56 2.80
N GLY A 60 10.15 -12.89 2.68
CA GLY A 60 9.66 -13.59 1.49
C GLY A 60 8.16 -13.46 1.29
N SER A 61 7.71 -13.81 0.09
CA SER A 61 6.29 -13.81 -0.27
C SER A 61 5.50 -14.75 0.64
N MET A 62 4.29 -14.38 1.03
CA MET A 62 3.39 -15.17 1.90
C MET A 62 4.01 -15.59 3.25
N ALA A 63 5.12 -14.96 3.68
CA ALA A 63 5.91 -15.45 4.81
C ALA A 63 5.13 -15.53 6.13
N PHE A 64 4.22 -14.60 6.38
CA PHE A 64 3.36 -14.56 7.57
C PHE A 64 1.87 -14.52 7.22
N ALA A 65 1.51 -14.87 5.99
CA ALA A 65 0.11 -14.86 5.58
C ALA A 65 -0.71 -15.92 6.36
N GLY A 66 -1.91 -15.55 6.77
CA GLY A 66 -2.82 -16.44 7.49
C GLY A 66 -2.34 -16.88 8.89
N THR A 67 -1.36 -16.20 9.49
CA THR A 67 -0.87 -16.52 10.83
C THR A 67 -1.75 -15.92 11.93
N ASN A 68 -1.74 -16.56 13.13
CA ASN A 68 -2.38 -16.06 14.35
C ASN A 68 -1.36 -15.51 15.37
N LEU A 69 -0.20 -15.00 14.90
CA LEU A 69 0.82 -14.45 15.79
C LEU A 69 0.23 -13.36 16.70
N THR A 70 0.56 -13.36 17.96
CA THR A 70 0.26 -12.27 18.89
C THR A 70 1.43 -11.30 19.01
N THR A 71 2.64 -11.76 18.70
CA THR A 71 3.87 -10.96 18.77
C THR A 71 4.79 -11.28 17.60
N LEU A 72 5.18 -10.23 16.87
CA LEU A 72 6.24 -10.29 15.85
C LEU A 72 7.29 -9.22 16.15
N THR A 73 8.49 -9.65 16.52
CA THR A 73 9.61 -8.76 16.80
C THR A 73 10.60 -8.78 15.64
N LEU A 74 10.62 -7.69 14.87
CA LEU A 74 11.58 -7.40 13.80
C LEU A 74 12.21 -6.03 14.04
N THR A 75 13.42 -5.83 13.53
CA THR A 75 13.97 -4.47 13.42
C THR A 75 13.49 -3.84 12.12
N TRP A 76 12.27 -3.28 12.14
CA TRP A 76 11.58 -2.76 10.96
C TRP A 76 12.40 -1.74 10.16
N ALA A 77 13.27 -0.98 10.85
CA ALA A 77 14.15 -0.02 10.20
C ALA A 77 15.19 -0.68 9.26
N ASN A 78 15.50 -1.94 9.47
CA ASN A 78 16.48 -2.68 8.66
C ASN A 78 15.82 -3.44 7.49
N ILE A 79 14.50 -3.45 7.40
CA ILE A 79 13.80 -4.19 6.34
C ILE A 79 14.02 -3.51 4.99
N VAL A 80 14.59 -4.24 4.05
CA VAL A 80 14.91 -3.80 2.68
C VAL A 80 13.84 -4.24 1.69
N SER A 81 13.26 -5.43 1.88
CA SER A 81 12.21 -5.94 1.00
C SER A 81 11.14 -6.75 1.75
N ILE A 82 9.90 -6.63 1.28
CA ILE A 82 8.74 -7.39 1.76
C ILE A 82 8.05 -8.00 0.54
N GLY A 83 7.92 -9.32 0.51
CA GLY A 83 7.38 -10.09 -0.61
C GLY A 83 5.86 -9.98 -0.79
N ILE A 84 5.37 -10.60 -1.86
CA ILE A 84 3.95 -10.64 -2.22
C ILE A 84 3.16 -11.29 -1.09
N GLY A 85 2.08 -10.64 -0.64
CA GLY A 85 1.19 -11.17 0.39
C GLY A 85 1.86 -11.50 1.73
N ALA A 86 3.03 -10.94 2.03
CA ALA A 86 3.85 -11.37 3.18
C ALA A 86 3.10 -11.32 4.52
N PHE A 87 2.20 -10.37 4.69
CA PHE A 87 1.35 -10.23 5.88
C PHE A 87 -0.15 -10.28 5.55
N GLN A 88 -0.50 -10.84 4.38
CA GLN A 88 -1.89 -10.92 3.97
C GLN A 88 -2.69 -11.76 4.98
N ASP A 89 -3.84 -11.26 5.39
CA ASP A 89 -4.76 -11.93 6.34
C ASP A 89 -4.12 -12.36 7.67
N GLY A 90 -2.88 -11.92 7.93
CA GLY A 90 -2.12 -12.22 9.15
C GLY A 90 -2.08 -11.03 10.11
N PHE A 91 -3.22 -10.54 10.59
CA PHE A 91 -3.35 -9.32 11.37
C PHE A 91 -2.93 -9.44 12.83
N GLY A 92 -2.67 -8.29 13.47
CA GLY A 92 -2.23 -8.20 14.86
C GLY A 92 -0.70 -8.19 15.07
N LYS A 93 0.11 -8.15 14.00
CA LYS A 93 1.58 -8.35 14.07
C LYS A 93 2.38 -7.20 13.49
N VAL A 94 1.78 -6.43 12.58
CA VAL A 94 2.40 -5.24 12.02
C VAL A 94 2.16 -4.07 12.97
N PRO A 95 3.17 -3.26 13.29
CA PRO A 95 2.98 -2.06 14.11
C PRO A 95 1.89 -1.16 13.55
N GLN A 96 1.06 -0.56 14.40
CA GLN A 96 0.04 0.39 13.98
C GLN A 96 0.64 1.57 13.22
N ASN A 97 1.84 2.00 13.63
CA ASN A 97 2.60 3.06 12.99
C ASN A 97 3.92 2.48 12.51
N LEU A 98 4.02 2.25 11.20
CA LEU A 98 5.14 1.55 10.59
C LEU A 98 6.02 2.52 9.80
N THR A 99 7.31 2.53 10.11
CA THR A 99 8.33 3.27 9.33
C THR A 99 9.36 2.29 8.80
N LEU A 100 9.58 2.32 7.50
CA LEU A 100 10.47 1.43 6.76
C LEU A 100 11.52 2.25 5.97
N PRO A 101 12.51 2.84 6.67
CA PRO A 101 13.44 3.79 6.05
C PRO A 101 14.40 3.14 5.04
N SER A 102 14.61 1.83 5.13
CA SER A 102 15.49 1.07 4.26
C SER A 102 14.75 0.32 3.15
N LEU A 103 13.42 0.38 3.09
CA LEU A 103 12.62 -0.40 2.15
C LEU A 103 12.79 0.11 0.73
N THR A 104 13.21 -0.80 -0.17
CA THR A 104 13.35 -0.51 -1.60
C THR A 104 12.34 -1.27 -2.46
N ALA A 105 11.83 -2.41 -1.99
CA ALA A 105 10.90 -3.23 -2.77
C ALA A 105 9.76 -3.79 -1.92
N LEU A 106 8.54 -3.72 -2.46
CA LEU A 106 7.30 -4.10 -1.78
C LEU A 106 6.39 -4.90 -2.71
N GLY A 107 6.02 -6.10 -2.30
CA GLY A 107 5.20 -7.01 -3.09
C GLY A 107 3.70 -6.64 -3.09
N ALA A 108 2.99 -7.05 -4.14
CA ALA A 108 1.54 -6.92 -4.20
C ALA A 108 0.89 -7.61 -2.99
N GLY A 109 -0.15 -7.01 -2.42
CA GLY A 109 -0.86 -7.57 -1.27
C GLY A 109 -0.05 -7.67 0.02
N ALA A 110 1.17 -7.12 0.10
CA ALA A 110 2.07 -7.32 1.25
C ALA A 110 1.44 -7.04 2.62
N PHE A 111 0.56 -6.05 2.70
CA PHE A 111 -0.19 -5.69 3.91
C PHE A 111 -1.71 -5.77 3.70
N ALA A 112 -2.16 -6.40 2.63
CA ALA A 112 -3.57 -6.42 2.30
C ALA A 112 -4.41 -7.19 3.32
N GLY A 113 -5.62 -6.69 3.57
CA GLY A 113 -6.70 -7.46 4.14
C GLY A 113 -7.52 -8.18 3.06
N ALA A 114 -8.44 -9.04 3.48
CA ALA A 114 -9.49 -9.56 2.62
C ALA A 114 -10.76 -8.69 2.71
N SER A 115 -11.70 -8.87 1.79
CA SER A 115 -12.96 -8.11 1.78
C SER A 115 -13.81 -8.36 3.03
N ASP A 116 -13.72 -9.54 3.61
CA ASP A 116 -14.38 -10.01 4.82
C ASP A 116 -13.50 -9.92 6.07
N ALA A 117 -12.18 -9.88 5.90
CA ALA A 117 -11.18 -9.77 6.98
C ALA A 117 -10.27 -8.54 6.74
N LYS A 118 -10.79 -7.35 6.97
CA LYS A 118 -10.07 -6.08 6.74
C LYS A 118 -8.88 -5.95 7.69
N ASN A 119 -7.76 -5.40 7.19
CA ASN A 119 -6.68 -4.96 8.04
C ASN A 119 -7.12 -3.71 8.83
N THR A 120 -7.40 -3.90 10.10
CA THR A 120 -7.82 -2.84 11.04
C THR A 120 -6.70 -2.34 11.94
N GLU A 121 -5.47 -2.82 11.75
CA GLU A 121 -4.33 -2.58 12.63
C GLU A 121 -3.43 -1.45 12.12
N LEU A 122 -3.01 -1.52 10.85
CA LEU A 122 -2.09 -0.54 10.26
C LEU A 122 -2.79 0.83 10.13
N ARG A 123 -2.30 1.83 10.86
CA ARG A 123 -2.84 3.21 10.88
C ARG A 123 -2.01 4.18 10.08
N THR A 124 -0.69 4.09 10.18
CA THR A 124 0.21 4.97 9.43
C THR A 124 1.37 4.18 8.84
N ILE A 125 1.79 4.55 7.63
CA ILE A 125 2.98 3.98 7.02
C ILE A 125 3.86 5.08 6.42
N SER A 126 5.19 4.96 6.66
CA SER A 126 6.21 5.85 6.11
C SER A 126 7.23 5.04 5.32
N LEU A 127 7.40 5.38 4.04
CA LEU A 127 8.23 4.73 3.03
C LEU A 127 9.15 5.77 2.37
N PRO A 128 10.12 6.34 3.09
CA PRO A 128 10.81 7.56 2.67
C PRO A 128 11.64 7.43 1.39
N ILE A 129 12.10 6.23 1.04
CA ILE A 129 12.93 5.98 -0.16
C ILE A 129 12.27 5.06 -1.19
N TRP A 130 11.07 4.53 -0.93
CA TRP A 130 10.42 3.62 -1.85
C TRP A 130 9.87 4.35 -3.08
N THR A 131 10.29 3.92 -4.26
CA THR A 131 9.95 4.54 -5.55
C THR A 131 8.73 3.90 -6.26
N GLY A 132 8.16 2.86 -5.67
CA GLY A 132 7.11 2.05 -6.29
C GLY A 132 7.62 0.74 -6.89
N SER A 133 8.88 0.38 -6.64
CA SER A 133 9.43 -0.90 -7.09
C SER A 133 8.68 -2.06 -6.45
N SER A 134 8.18 -2.96 -7.29
CA SER A 134 7.46 -4.16 -6.87
C SER A 134 8.37 -5.39 -6.91
N ILE A 135 8.04 -6.37 -6.06
CA ILE A 135 8.61 -7.71 -6.14
C ILE A 135 7.69 -8.52 -7.04
N SER A 136 8.27 -9.16 -8.07
CA SER A 136 7.61 -10.20 -8.87
C SER A 136 8.08 -11.57 -8.37
N ASP A 137 7.15 -12.47 -8.16
CA ASP A 137 7.42 -13.88 -7.89
C ASP A 137 6.58 -14.67 -8.89
N GLU A 138 7.23 -15.35 -9.81
CA GLU A 138 6.53 -16.10 -10.89
C GLU A 138 5.63 -17.21 -10.35
N SER A 139 5.87 -17.66 -9.13
CA SER A 139 5.09 -18.71 -8.45
C SER A 139 3.85 -18.17 -7.75
N ILE A 140 3.76 -16.85 -7.52
CA ILE A 140 2.68 -16.22 -6.77
C ILE A 140 2.08 -15.10 -7.61
N SER A 141 0.87 -15.30 -8.08
CA SER A 141 0.07 -14.26 -8.75
C SER A 141 -0.85 -13.60 -7.73
N SER A 142 -0.65 -12.31 -7.49
CA SER A 142 -1.59 -11.51 -6.71
C SER A 142 -1.97 -10.26 -7.47
N ASN A 143 -3.26 -10.09 -7.72
CA ASN A 143 -3.85 -8.85 -8.22
C ASN A 143 -4.30 -7.93 -7.08
N THR A 144 -4.00 -8.30 -5.84
CA THR A 144 -4.39 -7.54 -4.65
C THR A 144 -3.42 -6.38 -4.47
N GLY A 145 -3.94 -5.19 -4.26
CA GLY A 145 -3.11 -4.00 -4.00
C GLY A 145 -2.36 -4.10 -2.68
N ILE A 146 -1.21 -3.44 -2.59
CA ILE A 146 -0.25 -3.56 -1.48
C ILE A 146 -0.92 -3.35 -0.11
N PHE A 147 -1.78 -2.33 0.00
CA PHE A 147 -2.51 -1.95 1.21
C PHE A 147 -4.04 -2.12 1.02
N ALA A 148 -4.47 -2.94 0.05
CA ALA A 148 -5.89 -3.14 -0.17
C ALA A 148 -6.58 -3.59 1.12
N TYR A 149 -7.76 -3.03 1.39
CA TYR A 149 -8.55 -3.31 2.61
C TYR A 149 -7.88 -2.96 3.94
N CYS A 150 -6.81 -2.13 3.95
CA CYS A 150 -6.29 -1.51 5.18
C CYS A 150 -7.28 -0.43 5.67
N SER A 151 -8.39 -0.85 6.26
CA SER A 151 -9.52 0.04 6.58
C SER A 151 -9.24 1.04 7.72
N ALA A 152 -8.20 0.82 8.52
CA ALA A 152 -7.74 1.73 9.58
C ALA A 152 -6.62 2.68 9.12
N LEU A 153 -6.10 2.52 7.89
CA LEU A 153 -4.99 3.34 7.38
C LEU A 153 -5.44 4.79 7.18
N THR A 154 -4.88 5.69 7.97
CA THR A 154 -5.20 7.13 7.96
C THR A 154 -4.15 7.98 7.29
N SER A 155 -2.89 7.52 7.23
CA SER A 155 -1.78 8.29 6.66
C SER A 155 -0.77 7.42 5.93
N VAL A 156 -0.34 7.91 4.77
CA VAL A 156 0.71 7.31 3.93
C VAL A 156 1.71 8.40 3.59
N SER A 157 2.99 8.16 3.88
CA SER A 157 4.10 9.01 3.46
C SER A 157 5.00 8.22 2.53
N ALA A 158 5.03 8.57 1.25
CA ALA A 158 5.87 7.95 0.23
C ALA A 158 6.40 9.04 -0.74
N PRO A 159 7.29 9.94 -0.28
CA PRO A 159 7.68 11.13 -1.03
C PRO A 159 8.45 10.82 -2.32
N GLU A 160 9.10 9.67 -2.39
CA GLU A 160 9.87 9.24 -3.56
C GLU A 160 9.06 8.35 -4.54
N LEU A 161 7.78 8.10 -4.27
CA LEU A 161 6.95 7.23 -5.09
C LEU A 161 6.77 7.80 -6.50
N LEU A 162 7.25 7.07 -7.51
CA LEU A 162 7.17 7.45 -8.93
C LEU A 162 5.96 6.83 -9.64
N ALA A 163 5.59 5.63 -9.25
CA ALA A 163 4.43 4.93 -9.82
C ALA A 163 3.55 4.40 -8.69
N ILE A 164 2.30 4.84 -8.66
CA ILE A 164 1.30 4.32 -7.71
C ILE A 164 0.80 2.99 -8.29
N PRO A 165 1.08 1.84 -7.64
CA PRO A 165 0.74 0.53 -8.20
C PRO A 165 -0.78 0.31 -8.26
N MET A 166 -1.21 -0.64 -9.10
CA MET A 166 -2.61 -1.05 -9.23
C MET A 166 -3.20 -1.44 -7.88
N SER A 167 -4.43 -1.01 -7.60
CA SER A 167 -5.22 -1.33 -6.41
C SER A 167 -4.54 -1.05 -5.07
N SER A 168 -3.42 -0.30 -5.03
CA SER A 168 -2.55 -0.16 -3.85
C SER A 168 -3.27 0.22 -2.58
N PHE A 169 -4.26 1.11 -2.68
CA PHE A 169 -5.04 1.61 -1.55
C PHE A 169 -6.53 1.30 -1.68
N GLN A 170 -6.87 0.27 -2.46
CA GLN A 170 -8.26 -0.11 -2.67
C GLN A 170 -8.95 -0.41 -1.32
N TYR A 171 -10.11 0.22 -1.08
CA TYR A 171 -10.89 0.10 0.17
C TYR A 171 -10.15 0.51 1.45
N CYS A 172 -9.15 1.39 1.36
CA CYS A 172 -8.58 2.07 2.54
C CYS A 172 -9.54 3.17 3.01
N THR A 173 -10.59 2.78 3.70
CA THR A 173 -11.75 3.65 4.00
C THR A 173 -11.46 4.75 5.03
N ALA A 174 -10.37 4.68 5.79
CA ALA A 174 -9.99 5.72 6.75
C ALA A 174 -9.10 6.82 6.16
N LEU A 175 -8.56 6.66 4.94
CA LEU A 175 -7.77 7.70 4.27
C LEU A 175 -8.62 8.93 3.98
N THR A 176 -8.10 10.10 4.31
CA THR A 176 -8.74 11.40 4.07
C THR A 176 -8.01 12.26 3.07
N GLU A 177 -6.70 12.27 3.12
CA GLU A 177 -5.85 13.04 2.21
C GLU A 177 -4.61 12.22 1.82
N LEU A 178 -4.15 12.41 0.58
CA LEU A 178 -2.95 11.77 0.06
C LEU A 178 -2.14 12.79 -0.75
N VAL A 179 -0.81 12.72 -0.58
CA VAL A 179 0.15 13.56 -1.31
C VAL A 179 1.26 12.68 -1.88
N PHE A 180 1.43 12.73 -3.20
CA PHE A 180 2.47 12.01 -3.94
C PHE A 180 3.25 12.97 -4.82
N PRO A 181 4.29 13.66 -4.28
CA PRO A 181 4.93 14.78 -4.95
C PRO A 181 5.70 14.42 -6.22
N LYS A 182 6.07 13.15 -6.38
CA LYS A 182 6.87 12.68 -7.53
C LYS A 182 6.15 11.68 -8.43
N ALA A 183 4.91 11.31 -8.13
CA ALA A 183 4.20 10.29 -8.90
C ALA A 183 3.94 10.74 -10.35
N THR A 184 4.33 9.90 -11.31
CA THR A 184 4.18 10.13 -12.77
C THR A 184 3.17 9.21 -13.41
N SER A 185 2.73 8.16 -12.70
CA SER A 185 1.69 7.24 -13.17
C SER A 185 0.83 6.73 -12.03
N ILE A 186 -0.44 6.45 -12.35
CA ILE A 186 -1.43 5.94 -11.40
C ILE A 186 -2.03 4.66 -11.95
N GLY A 187 -1.87 3.56 -11.22
CA GLY A 187 -2.40 2.24 -11.57
C GLY A 187 -3.94 2.17 -11.49
N SER A 188 -4.52 1.20 -12.19
CA SER A 188 -5.97 0.96 -12.17
C SER A 188 -6.45 0.67 -10.74
N GLY A 189 -7.60 1.24 -10.37
CA GLY A 189 -8.25 0.98 -9.10
C GLY A 189 -7.48 1.41 -7.85
N SER A 190 -6.40 2.20 -7.98
CA SER A 190 -5.47 2.50 -6.85
C SER A 190 -6.15 3.02 -5.61
N PHE A 191 -7.21 3.83 -5.76
CA PHE A 191 -7.96 4.43 -4.66
C PHE A 191 -9.45 4.07 -4.68
N THR A 192 -9.83 3.04 -5.46
CA THR A 192 -11.23 2.58 -5.51
C THR A 192 -11.73 2.26 -4.09
N GLY A 193 -12.89 2.80 -3.72
CA GLY A 193 -13.51 2.52 -2.43
C GLY A 193 -12.90 3.26 -1.23
N CYS A 194 -11.99 4.24 -1.45
CA CYS A 194 -11.53 5.14 -0.39
C CYS A 194 -12.62 6.16 -0.06
N THR A 195 -13.68 5.73 0.59
CA THR A 195 -14.94 6.48 0.74
C THR A 195 -14.85 7.75 1.58
N ASN A 196 -13.81 7.90 2.42
CA ASN A 196 -13.56 9.12 3.20
C ASN A 196 -12.50 10.04 2.58
N LEU A 197 -11.94 9.67 1.42
CA LEU A 197 -10.91 10.47 0.76
C LEU A 197 -11.51 11.77 0.22
N THR A 198 -10.99 12.89 0.69
CA THR A 198 -11.44 14.25 0.33
C THR A 198 -10.48 14.94 -0.62
N LYS A 199 -9.16 14.64 -0.53
CA LYS A 199 -8.13 15.30 -1.31
C LYS A 199 -7.04 14.34 -1.76
N ILE A 200 -6.65 14.46 -3.03
CA ILE A 200 -5.43 13.83 -3.56
C ILE A 200 -4.61 14.89 -4.26
N ASP A 201 -3.34 14.99 -3.88
CA ASP A 201 -2.35 15.87 -4.51
C ASP A 201 -1.27 15.04 -5.19
N ILE A 202 -1.13 15.20 -6.50
CA ILE A 202 -0.14 14.53 -7.34
C ILE A 202 0.80 15.58 -7.90
N GLY A 203 1.99 15.70 -7.28
CA GLY A 203 2.97 16.72 -7.65
C GLY A 203 3.82 16.36 -8.86
N GLY A 204 3.89 15.10 -9.26
CA GLY A 204 4.69 14.66 -10.40
C GLY A 204 4.06 14.94 -11.77
N ALA A 205 4.86 14.83 -12.83
CA ALA A 205 4.41 15.00 -14.21
C ALA A 205 3.62 13.75 -14.69
N VAL A 206 2.41 13.60 -14.21
CA VAL A 206 1.55 12.45 -14.57
C VAL A 206 1.23 12.48 -16.06
N THR A 207 1.50 11.37 -16.75
CA THR A 207 1.21 11.18 -18.17
C THR A 207 0.02 10.25 -18.43
N SER A 208 -0.31 9.40 -17.44
CA SER A 208 -1.42 8.45 -17.55
C SER A 208 -2.07 8.17 -16.20
N MET A 209 -3.38 8.10 -16.20
CA MET A 209 -4.21 7.67 -15.08
C MET A 209 -5.09 6.53 -15.56
N ASN A 210 -4.86 5.33 -15.04
CA ASN A 210 -5.53 4.13 -15.51
C ASN A 210 -6.99 4.06 -15.05
N SER A 211 -7.72 3.06 -15.56
CA SER A 211 -9.16 2.93 -15.35
C SER A 211 -9.53 2.85 -13.86
N SER A 212 -10.64 3.47 -13.50
CA SER A 212 -11.31 3.34 -12.19
C SER A 212 -10.45 3.73 -10.98
N PHE A 213 -9.33 4.48 -11.14
CA PHE A 213 -8.41 4.72 -10.04
C PHE A 213 -9.05 5.47 -8.85
N LEU A 214 -10.14 6.23 -9.09
CA LEU A 214 -10.92 6.96 -8.08
C LEU A 214 -12.37 6.46 -7.95
N SER A 215 -12.74 5.35 -8.59
CA SER A 215 -14.13 4.87 -8.53
C SER A 215 -14.61 4.74 -7.09
N THR A 216 -15.84 5.17 -6.82
CA THR A 216 -16.49 5.12 -5.50
C THR A 216 -15.79 5.92 -4.38
N THR A 217 -14.97 6.92 -4.72
CA THR A 217 -14.48 7.91 -3.74
C THR A 217 -15.55 8.99 -3.51
N THR A 218 -16.56 8.66 -2.75
CA THR A 218 -17.82 9.42 -2.65
C THR A 218 -17.70 10.76 -1.92
N LYS A 219 -16.58 11.02 -1.21
CA LYS A 219 -16.33 12.28 -0.50
C LYS A 219 -15.25 13.15 -1.15
N LEU A 220 -14.69 12.74 -2.28
CA LEU A 220 -13.62 13.50 -2.93
C LEU A 220 -14.08 14.91 -3.28
N GLU A 221 -13.30 15.90 -2.88
CA GLU A 221 -13.53 17.34 -3.12
C GLU A 221 -12.50 17.91 -4.09
N ALA A 222 -11.27 17.43 -4.02
CA ALA A 222 -10.17 17.93 -4.84
C ALA A 222 -9.24 16.81 -5.34
N LEU A 223 -9.01 16.78 -6.67
CA LEU A 223 -7.89 16.12 -7.30
C LEU A 223 -6.95 17.20 -7.83
N ILE A 224 -5.72 17.26 -7.31
CA ILE A 224 -4.74 18.28 -7.68
C ILE A 224 -3.64 17.61 -8.52
N LEU A 225 -3.38 18.17 -9.71
CA LEU A 225 -2.39 17.69 -10.67
C LEU A 225 -1.32 18.75 -10.86
N LEU A 226 -0.51 19.00 -9.83
CA LEU A 226 0.41 20.13 -9.75
C LEU A 226 1.52 20.09 -10.82
N GLY A 227 2.11 18.91 -11.05
CA GLY A 227 3.31 18.79 -11.89
C GLY A 227 3.04 18.42 -13.34
N VAL A 228 1.78 18.36 -13.79
CA VAL A 228 1.50 17.99 -15.18
C VAL A 228 1.98 19.08 -16.15
N THR A 229 2.64 18.64 -17.22
CA THR A 229 3.11 19.52 -18.32
C THR A 229 2.32 19.29 -19.61
N THR A 230 1.57 18.22 -19.67
CA THR A 230 0.65 17.86 -20.76
C THR A 230 -0.61 17.24 -20.16
N VAL A 231 -1.70 17.22 -20.91
CA VAL A 231 -2.94 16.59 -20.45
C VAL A 231 -2.75 15.05 -20.42
N PRO A 232 -2.83 14.40 -19.24
CA PRO A 232 -2.66 12.97 -19.15
C PRO A 232 -3.84 12.22 -19.76
N ASN A 233 -3.58 11.03 -20.29
CA ASN A 233 -4.66 10.13 -20.67
C ASN A 233 -5.36 9.59 -19.43
N ILE A 234 -6.71 9.57 -19.44
CA ILE A 234 -7.51 8.91 -18.42
C ILE A 234 -8.21 7.67 -18.96
N GLY A 235 -8.25 6.64 -18.12
CA GLY A 235 -8.96 5.40 -18.42
C GLY A 235 -10.48 5.54 -18.41
N ASN A 236 -11.17 4.48 -18.78
CA ASN A 236 -12.62 4.41 -18.64
C ASN A 236 -13.00 4.38 -17.15
N SER A 237 -14.17 4.91 -16.81
CA SER A 237 -14.73 4.84 -15.45
C SER A 237 -13.84 5.47 -14.37
N THR A 238 -12.91 6.36 -14.76
CA THR A 238 -11.96 7.00 -13.83
C THR A 238 -12.67 7.71 -12.69
N PHE A 239 -13.74 8.43 -12.98
CA PHE A 239 -14.51 9.22 -12.02
C PHE A 239 -15.89 8.65 -11.70
N ASN A 240 -16.16 7.36 -12.02
CA ASN A 240 -17.46 6.76 -11.70
C ASN A 240 -17.76 6.83 -10.21
N ASP A 241 -18.99 7.19 -9.86
CA ASP A 241 -19.48 7.31 -8.49
C ASP A 241 -18.64 8.25 -7.60
N THR A 242 -18.02 9.27 -8.22
CA THR A 242 -17.29 10.34 -7.52
C THR A 242 -18.08 11.64 -7.54
N ARG A 243 -17.72 12.58 -6.65
CA ARG A 243 -18.27 13.93 -6.66
C ARG A 243 -17.81 14.75 -7.88
N ILE A 244 -16.70 14.38 -8.55
CA ILE A 244 -16.31 14.97 -9.83
C ILE A 244 -17.35 14.64 -10.88
N ALA A 245 -17.78 13.37 -10.99
CA ALA A 245 -18.79 12.96 -11.97
C ALA A 245 -20.16 13.61 -11.72
N SER A 246 -20.52 13.87 -10.46
CA SER A 246 -21.77 14.56 -10.08
C SER A 246 -21.68 16.08 -10.09
N GLY A 247 -20.53 16.66 -10.46
CA GLY A 247 -20.32 18.11 -10.52
C GLY A 247 -20.10 18.81 -9.17
N GLN A 248 -19.81 18.06 -8.10
CA GLN A 248 -19.69 18.55 -6.73
C GLN A 248 -18.24 18.63 -6.24
N ALA A 249 -17.27 18.25 -7.07
CA ALA A 249 -15.84 18.31 -6.78
C ALA A 249 -15.05 18.77 -8.01
N TYR A 250 -13.79 19.12 -7.81
CA TYR A 250 -12.99 19.76 -8.85
C TYR A 250 -11.66 19.05 -9.08
N VAL A 251 -11.15 19.17 -10.32
CA VAL A 251 -9.80 18.81 -10.71
C VAL A 251 -9.01 20.10 -10.93
N TYR A 252 -7.93 20.24 -10.18
CA TYR A 252 -7.08 21.42 -10.24
C TYR A 252 -5.84 21.12 -11.07
N VAL A 253 -5.60 21.97 -12.09
CA VAL A 253 -4.53 21.81 -13.08
C VAL A 253 -3.78 23.12 -13.26
N PRO A 254 -2.52 23.15 -13.76
CA PRO A 254 -1.85 24.39 -14.09
C PRO A 254 -2.68 25.27 -15.03
N LYS A 255 -2.74 26.56 -14.77
CA LYS A 255 -3.53 27.53 -15.55
C LYS A 255 -3.21 27.49 -17.04
N SER A 256 -1.96 27.27 -17.39
CA SER A 256 -1.50 27.12 -18.78
C SER A 256 -2.13 25.94 -19.54
N LEU A 257 -2.68 24.95 -18.82
CA LEU A 257 -3.29 23.75 -19.38
C LEU A 257 -4.82 23.71 -19.20
N GLU A 258 -5.41 24.60 -18.42
CA GLU A 258 -6.82 24.56 -18.05
C GLU A 258 -7.74 24.41 -19.27
N ASP A 259 -7.58 25.25 -20.28
CA ASP A 259 -8.41 25.20 -21.49
C ASP A 259 -8.14 23.94 -22.32
N THR A 260 -6.90 23.46 -22.35
CA THR A 260 -6.54 22.22 -23.03
C THR A 260 -7.21 21.02 -22.38
N PHE A 261 -7.25 20.97 -21.03
CA PHE A 261 -7.98 19.92 -20.32
C PHE A 261 -9.47 19.91 -20.62
N LYS A 262 -10.11 21.11 -20.70
CA LYS A 262 -11.55 21.23 -20.94
C LYS A 262 -12.01 20.68 -22.31
N VAL A 263 -11.11 20.60 -23.29
CA VAL A 263 -11.42 20.10 -24.62
C VAL A 263 -10.81 18.74 -24.93
N ALA A 264 -9.93 18.24 -24.05
CA ALA A 264 -9.23 16.98 -24.25
C ALA A 264 -10.17 15.77 -24.17
N ASN A 265 -9.79 14.68 -24.88
CA ASN A 265 -10.56 13.45 -24.92
C ASN A 265 -10.85 12.94 -23.50
N ARG A 266 -12.10 12.57 -23.24
CA ARG A 266 -12.66 12.12 -21.95
C ARG A 266 -12.67 13.20 -20.84
N TRP A 267 -11.69 14.12 -20.80
CA TRP A 267 -11.67 15.25 -19.88
C TRP A 267 -12.79 16.24 -20.14
N SER A 268 -13.16 16.41 -21.42
CA SER A 268 -14.25 17.29 -21.85
C SER A 268 -15.59 16.94 -21.20
N ASN A 269 -15.79 15.71 -20.77
CA ASN A 269 -16.98 15.29 -19.99
C ASN A 269 -17.04 15.97 -18.62
N TYR A 270 -15.92 16.48 -18.13
CA TYR A 270 -15.76 17.11 -16.82
C TYR A 270 -15.26 18.56 -16.95
N ALA A 271 -15.47 19.22 -18.08
CA ALA A 271 -14.96 20.57 -18.36
C ALA A 271 -15.38 21.60 -17.30
N SER A 272 -16.60 21.48 -16.78
CA SER A 272 -17.10 22.39 -15.72
C SER A 272 -16.49 22.14 -14.34
N GLN A 273 -15.77 21.04 -14.14
CA GLN A 273 -15.04 20.71 -12.91
C GLN A 273 -13.56 21.03 -12.97
N ILE A 274 -13.00 21.42 -14.15
CA ILE A 274 -11.59 21.80 -14.28
C ILE A 274 -11.38 23.23 -13.77
N ARG A 275 -10.35 23.42 -12.95
CA ARG A 275 -9.97 24.70 -12.34
C ARG A 275 -8.47 24.93 -12.44
N ALA A 276 -8.06 26.19 -12.56
CA ALA A 276 -6.64 26.54 -12.48
C ALA A 276 -6.16 26.52 -11.03
N ILE A 277 -4.99 25.90 -10.77
CA ILE A 277 -4.38 25.82 -9.43
C ILE A 277 -4.15 27.22 -8.86
N GLU A 278 -3.66 28.12 -9.68
CA GLU A 278 -3.26 29.49 -9.32
C GLU A 278 -4.44 30.35 -8.83
N ASP A 279 -5.66 29.99 -9.20
CA ASP A 279 -6.86 30.72 -8.77
C ASP A 279 -7.38 30.21 -7.39
N TYR A 280 -6.79 29.10 -6.85
CA TYR A 280 -7.21 28.45 -5.61
C TYR A 280 -6.05 28.08 -4.69
N PRO A 281 -5.19 29.04 -4.28
CA PRO A 281 -3.99 28.75 -3.48
C PRO A 281 -4.31 28.13 -2.12
N ALA A 282 -5.45 28.46 -1.51
CA ALA A 282 -5.87 27.89 -0.23
C ALA A 282 -6.16 26.37 -0.28
N ILE A 283 -6.52 25.84 -1.45
CA ILE A 283 -6.81 24.41 -1.66
C ILE A 283 -5.54 23.67 -2.09
N CYS A 284 -4.78 24.29 -2.98
CA CYS A 284 -3.65 23.66 -3.67
C CYS A 284 -2.32 23.81 -2.92
N GLY A 285 -2.24 24.68 -1.91
CA GLY A 285 -1.03 24.88 -1.11
C GLY A 285 0.13 25.54 -1.88
N SER A 286 -0.18 26.32 -2.92
CA SER A 286 0.76 27.06 -3.77
C SER A 286 0.99 28.48 -3.26
#